data_a78fe4d9eb1fb328e5fd00ec71234f19
#
_entry.id   a78fe4d9eb1fb328e5fd00ec71234f19
#
_cell.length_a   1.000
_cell.length_b   1.000
_cell.length_c   1.000
_cell.angle_alpha   90.00
_cell.angle_beta   90.00
_cell.angle_gamma   90.00
#
_symmetry.space_group_name_H-M   'P 1'
#
loop_
_entity.id
_entity.type
_entity.pdbx_description
1 polymer ?
#
loop_
_entity_poly.entity_id
_entity_poly.type
_entity_poly.pdbx_seq_one_letter_code
_entity_poly.pdbx_strand_id
1 'polypeptide(L)'
;MLGIIIGVGAVITMVAVGAGAQARVAEQIQSLGSNLIIVLSGSVTSSGLRMGTGSQLTITEDDSAAIAREIPAVQVSAPMVRGNTQVVFGNLNWSTAIQGVTPDYFEARDWAVIDGRPISPEDNDGAGKVALVGQTTAFNLFGDADPLGQIIRIKKVPFTVVGLLDRKGQNSYGQDQDDIILIPMSSAKKKVLGKSNSNPRAVGSISIKIRPGEDMGEAENQIRELLRQRHRLQPYQDDDFWVRNLSEVLQTQEESSKVMTYLLAAIASVSLLVGGIGIMNIMLVSVTERTREIGLRMAVGARGRDILGQFLIEAVTLSLIGGLVGIAAGLGGAEALSYFAEWRTLVAPAAIALAFGFAAAVGVFFGFYPARKAARLDPIEALRYE
;
A
#
# COMPACT_ATOMS: atom_id res chain seq x y z
N MET A 1 -27.66 13.53 19.47
CA MET A 1 -26.75 14.18 18.50
C MET A 1 -25.32 13.69 18.60
N LEU A 2 -24.70 13.62 19.78
CA LEU A 2 -23.29 13.19 19.91
C LEU A 2 -22.97 11.87 19.21
N GLY A 3 -23.85 10.85 19.34
CA GLY A 3 -23.64 9.55 18.70
C GLY A 3 -23.62 9.61 17.17
N ILE A 4 -24.40 10.51 16.52
CA ILE A 4 -24.34 10.70 15.07
C ILE A 4 -23.05 11.43 14.68
N ILE A 5 -22.65 12.46 15.43
CA ILE A 5 -21.41 13.19 15.20
C ILE A 5 -20.21 12.24 15.24
N ILE A 6 -20.12 11.43 16.30
CA ILE A 6 -19.04 10.45 16.46
C ILE A 6 -19.13 9.37 15.37
N GLY A 7 -20.33 8.84 15.09
CA GLY A 7 -20.52 7.79 14.08
C GLY A 7 -20.11 8.25 12.68
N VAL A 8 -20.61 9.41 12.24
CA VAL A 8 -20.28 9.99 10.94
C VAL A 8 -18.81 10.37 10.86
N GLY A 9 -18.27 11.02 11.90
CA GLY A 9 -16.87 11.40 11.96
C GLY A 9 -15.94 10.18 11.87
N ALA A 10 -16.24 9.13 12.65
CA ALA A 10 -15.48 7.89 12.61
C ALA A 10 -15.53 7.21 11.22
N VAL A 11 -16.72 7.12 10.58
CA VAL A 11 -16.86 6.58 9.22
C VAL A 11 -15.96 7.30 8.24
N ILE A 12 -16.00 8.65 8.22
CA ILE A 12 -15.22 9.46 7.28
C ILE A 12 -13.73 9.28 7.52
N THR A 13 -13.27 9.37 8.78
CA THR A 13 -11.87 9.20 9.13
C THR A 13 -11.37 7.79 8.74
N MET A 14 -12.13 6.74 9.04
CA MET A 14 -11.76 5.35 8.73
C MET A 14 -11.72 5.07 7.24
N VAL A 15 -12.70 5.57 6.47
CA VAL A 15 -12.71 5.43 5.00
C VAL A 15 -11.54 6.20 4.39
N ALA A 16 -11.23 7.40 4.90
CA ALA A 16 -10.10 8.19 4.42
C ALA A 16 -8.75 7.50 4.69
N VAL A 17 -8.56 6.90 5.86
CA VAL A 17 -7.36 6.10 6.21
C VAL A 17 -7.29 4.85 5.32
N GLY A 18 -8.40 4.14 5.14
CA GLY A 18 -8.46 2.96 4.28
C GLY A 18 -8.12 3.26 2.82
N ALA A 19 -8.68 4.33 2.26
CA ALA A 19 -8.38 4.78 0.91
C ALA A 19 -6.91 5.24 0.76
N GLY A 20 -6.38 5.92 1.77
CA GLY A 20 -4.96 6.31 1.83
C GLY A 20 -4.01 5.11 1.86
N ALA A 21 -4.36 4.08 2.65
CA ALA A 21 -3.59 2.83 2.69
C ALA A 21 -3.61 2.10 1.34
N GLN A 22 -4.78 2.01 0.68
CA GLN A 22 -4.90 1.42 -0.67
C GLN A 22 -4.07 2.19 -1.71
N ALA A 23 -4.12 3.53 -1.68
CA ALA A 23 -3.31 4.34 -2.60
C ALA A 23 -1.81 4.14 -2.37
N ARG A 24 -1.36 4.01 -1.13
CA ARG A 24 0.04 3.72 -0.78
C ARG A 24 0.49 2.37 -1.31
N VAL A 25 -0.37 1.34 -1.19
CA VAL A 25 -0.12 0.01 -1.77
C VAL A 25 -0.04 0.10 -3.29
N ALA A 26 -0.97 0.82 -3.94
CA ALA A 26 -0.96 1.00 -5.39
C ALA A 26 0.32 1.71 -5.90
N GLU A 27 0.79 2.74 -5.20
CA GLU A 27 2.06 3.42 -5.50
C GLU A 27 3.26 2.49 -5.33
N GLN A 28 3.27 1.67 -4.28
CA GLN A 28 4.31 0.66 -4.08
C GLN A 28 4.33 -0.37 -5.20
N ILE A 29 3.16 -0.80 -5.70
CA ILE A 29 3.05 -1.69 -6.87
C ILE A 29 3.70 -1.03 -8.08
N GLN A 30 3.37 0.24 -8.35
CA GLN A 30 3.94 0.97 -9.48
C GLN A 30 5.46 1.17 -9.35
N SER A 31 5.94 1.46 -8.14
CA SER A 31 7.38 1.67 -7.90
C SER A 31 8.24 0.41 -8.01
N LEU A 32 7.66 -0.76 -7.76
CA LEU A 32 8.38 -2.05 -7.83
C LEU A 32 8.48 -2.58 -9.27
N GLY A 33 7.67 -2.07 -10.20
CA GLY A 33 7.48 -2.57 -11.55
C GLY A 33 6.25 -3.50 -11.61
N SER A 34 5.41 -3.29 -12.62
CA SER A 34 4.30 -4.19 -12.90
C SER A 34 4.82 -5.53 -13.44
N ASN A 35 4.13 -6.62 -13.11
CA ASN A 35 4.41 -7.96 -13.63
C ASN A 35 5.82 -8.49 -13.31
N LEU A 36 6.30 -8.24 -12.06
CA LEU A 36 7.63 -8.66 -11.63
C LEU A 36 7.58 -9.97 -10.83
N ILE A 37 8.36 -10.95 -11.27
CA ILE A 37 8.70 -12.16 -10.52
C ILE A 37 10.17 -12.06 -10.10
N ILE A 38 10.45 -12.36 -8.83
CA ILE A 38 11.81 -12.39 -8.30
C ILE A 38 12.15 -13.82 -7.90
N VAL A 39 13.21 -14.34 -8.48
CA VAL A 39 13.83 -15.60 -8.03
C VAL A 39 14.99 -15.27 -7.12
N LEU A 40 14.98 -15.85 -5.94
CA LEU A 40 16.03 -15.69 -4.93
C LEU A 40 16.77 -17.01 -4.76
N SER A 41 18.09 -16.95 -4.58
CA SER A 41 18.85 -18.12 -4.15
C SER A 41 18.30 -18.64 -2.82
N GLY A 42 18.04 -19.92 -2.77
CA GLY A 42 17.43 -20.58 -1.62
C GLY A 42 18.42 -21.01 -0.54
N SER A 43 17.93 -21.80 0.37
CA SER A 43 18.73 -22.52 1.35
C SER A 43 18.89 -23.97 0.94
N VAL A 44 20.10 -24.47 0.95
CA VAL A 44 20.35 -25.90 0.77
C VAL A 44 20.23 -26.59 2.13
N THR A 45 19.50 -27.71 2.18
CA THR A 45 19.49 -28.56 3.34
C THR A 45 20.79 -29.40 3.32
N SER A 46 21.82 -28.97 4.04
CA SER A 46 23.04 -29.74 4.23
C SER A 46 22.98 -30.48 5.56
N SER A 47 23.04 -31.78 5.53
CA SER A 47 23.06 -32.66 6.73
C SER A 47 21.88 -32.48 7.68
N GLY A 48 20.65 -32.18 7.17
CA GLY A 48 19.43 -32.02 7.96
C GLY A 48 19.25 -30.66 8.61
N LEU A 49 20.17 -29.71 8.43
CA LEU A 49 20.04 -28.34 8.87
C LEU A 49 19.57 -27.45 7.70
N ARG A 50 18.39 -26.82 7.84
CA ARG A 50 17.94 -25.77 6.92
C ARG A 50 18.72 -24.48 7.21
N MET A 51 19.56 -24.07 6.29
CA MET A 51 20.19 -22.76 6.33
C MET A 51 19.22 -21.70 5.78
N GLY A 52 19.26 -20.46 6.30
CA GLY A 52 18.36 -19.39 5.88
C GLY A 52 18.46 -19.04 4.40
N THR A 53 17.41 -18.43 3.84
CA THR A 53 17.34 -17.96 2.44
C THR A 53 18.56 -17.10 2.08
N GLY A 54 19.23 -17.40 0.95
CA GLY A 54 20.42 -16.66 0.51
C GLY A 54 21.73 -17.10 1.14
N SER A 55 21.73 -18.13 2.00
CA SER A 55 22.97 -18.66 2.62
C SER A 55 23.92 -19.32 1.62
N GLN A 56 23.38 -19.85 0.53
CA GLN A 56 24.15 -20.35 -0.61
C GLN A 56 23.56 -19.80 -1.91
N LEU A 57 24.45 -19.41 -2.84
CA LEU A 57 24.05 -18.95 -4.16
C LEU A 57 23.84 -20.17 -5.06
N THR A 58 22.59 -20.56 -5.25
CA THR A 58 22.16 -21.73 -6.02
C THR A 58 21.82 -21.40 -7.47
N ILE A 59 21.26 -20.22 -7.73
CA ILE A 59 20.89 -19.75 -9.06
C ILE A 59 22.08 -19.11 -9.77
N THR A 60 22.06 -19.12 -11.10
CA THR A 60 23.17 -18.68 -11.94
C THR A 60 22.74 -17.69 -13.03
N GLU A 61 23.72 -17.02 -13.67
CA GLU A 61 23.48 -16.21 -14.88
C GLU A 61 22.93 -17.06 -16.03
N ASP A 62 23.33 -18.33 -16.13
CA ASP A 62 22.83 -19.26 -17.15
C ASP A 62 21.36 -19.62 -16.95
N ASP A 63 20.87 -19.62 -15.71
CA ASP A 63 19.45 -19.81 -15.39
C ASP A 63 18.64 -18.61 -15.82
N SER A 64 19.14 -17.39 -15.58
CA SER A 64 18.52 -16.16 -16.08
C SER A 64 18.41 -16.16 -17.61
N ALA A 65 19.47 -16.54 -18.30
CA ALA A 65 19.47 -16.63 -19.76
C ALA A 65 18.53 -17.73 -20.29
N ALA A 66 18.40 -18.84 -19.59
CA ALA A 66 17.46 -19.91 -19.94
C ALA A 66 16.00 -19.46 -19.75
N ILE A 67 15.69 -18.81 -18.64
CA ILE A 67 14.35 -18.25 -18.36
C ILE A 67 13.93 -17.29 -19.48
N ALA A 68 14.79 -16.36 -19.88
CA ALA A 68 14.49 -15.41 -20.94
C ALA A 68 14.27 -16.08 -22.31
N ARG A 69 14.96 -17.19 -22.60
CA ARG A 69 14.89 -17.87 -23.89
C ARG A 69 13.77 -18.89 -23.98
N GLU A 70 13.51 -19.63 -22.90
CA GLU A 70 12.66 -20.82 -22.92
C GLU A 70 11.22 -20.54 -22.49
N ILE A 71 10.96 -19.41 -21.81
CA ILE A 71 9.63 -19.03 -21.33
C ILE A 71 9.09 -17.86 -22.18
N PRO A 72 8.12 -18.09 -23.08
CA PRO A 72 7.61 -17.02 -23.97
C PRO A 72 6.93 -15.86 -23.25
N ALA A 73 6.34 -16.11 -22.05
CA ALA A 73 5.71 -15.08 -21.24
C ALA A 73 6.72 -14.06 -20.65
N VAL A 74 8.02 -14.41 -20.63
CA VAL A 74 9.07 -13.53 -20.10
C VAL A 74 9.42 -12.45 -21.12
N GLN A 75 9.37 -11.20 -20.70
CA GLN A 75 9.84 -10.06 -21.47
C GLN A 75 11.35 -9.88 -21.31
N VAL A 76 11.83 -9.87 -20.08
CA VAL A 76 13.25 -9.70 -19.75
C VAL A 76 13.59 -10.40 -18.44
N SER A 77 14.83 -10.87 -18.32
CA SER A 77 15.35 -11.57 -17.13
C SER A 77 16.72 -10.99 -16.79
N ALA A 78 16.83 -10.42 -15.61
CA ALA A 78 18.01 -9.67 -15.16
C ALA A 78 18.61 -10.29 -13.88
N PRO A 79 19.74 -10.98 -13.98
CA PRO A 79 20.44 -11.49 -12.82
C PRO A 79 21.13 -10.37 -12.06
N MET A 80 21.28 -10.54 -10.74
CA MET A 80 21.88 -9.53 -9.89
C MET A 80 22.66 -10.15 -8.72
N VAL A 81 23.72 -9.47 -8.31
CA VAL A 81 24.49 -9.74 -7.08
C VAL A 81 24.39 -8.55 -6.15
N ARG A 82 24.30 -8.79 -4.85
CA ARG A 82 24.15 -7.74 -3.84
C ARG A 82 25.16 -7.93 -2.71
N GLY A 83 25.62 -6.80 -2.17
CA GLY A 83 26.39 -6.75 -0.93
C GLY A 83 26.35 -5.34 -0.35
N ASN A 84 26.67 -5.21 0.92
CA ASN A 84 26.79 -3.90 1.56
C ASN A 84 28.27 -3.58 1.75
N THR A 85 28.64 -2.32 1.47
CA THR A 85 30.01 -1.87 1.68
C THR A 85 30.08 -0.36 1.86
N GLN A 86 31.19 0.08 2.42
CA GLN A 86 31.45 1.50 2.56
C GLN A 86 31.91 2.11 1.23
N VAL A 87 31.35 3.26 0.92
CA VAL A 87 31.68 4.07 -0.24
C VAL A 87 32.26 5.39 0.24
N VAL A 88 33.27 5.88 -0.44
CA VAL A 88 34.02 7.08 -0.05
C VAL A 88 34.04 8.07 -1.21
N PHE A 89 33.72 9.31 -0.92
CA PHE A 89 33.88 10.45 -1.82
C PHE A 89 34.57 11.60 -1.06
N GLY A 90 35.74 12.00 -1.52
CA GLY A 90 36.55 13.01 -0.80
C GLY A 90 36.83 12.58 0.65
N ASN A 91 36.32 13.35 1.60
CA ASN A 91 36.41 13.08 3.04
C ASN A 91 35.13 12.46 3.62
N LEU A 92 34.07 12.29 2.80
CA LEU A 92 32.80 11.72 3.20
C LEU A 92 32.79 10.22 2.94
N ASN A 93 32.08 9.50 3.79
CA ASN A 93 31.87 8.07 3.61
C ASN A 93 30.44 7.70 3.98
N TRP A 94 29.90 6.72 3.27
CA TRP A 94 28.57 6.22 3.48
C TRP A 94 28.55 4.70 3.31
N SER A 95 27.82 3.99 4.17
CA SER A 95 27.62 2.53 4.06
C SER A 95 26.30 2.29 3.36
N THR A 96 26.35 1.75 2.15
CA THR A 96 25.17 1.53 1.32
C THR A 96 25.17 0.17 0.65
N ALA A 97 24.02 -0.21 0.09
CA ALA A 97 23.88 -1.41 -0.72
C ALA A 97 24.52 -1.21 -2.10
N ILE A 98 25.42 -2.12 -2.45
CA ILE A 98 25.98 -2.20 -3.80
C ILE A 98 25.29 -3.36 -4.53
N GLN A 99 24.73 -3.08 -5.71
CA GLN A 99 24.18 -4.10 -6.57
C GLN A 99 24.94 -4.16 -7.90
N GLY A 100 25.38 -5.35 -8.24
CA GLY A 100 25.92 -5.64 -9.56
C GLY A 100 24.80 -6.12 -10.47
N VAL A 101 24.53 -5.37 -11.54
CA VAL A 101 23.38 -5.59 -12.41
C VAL A 101 23.78 -5.66 -13.88
N THR A 102 22.93 -6.31 -14.69
CA THR A 102 23.01 -6.27 -16.17
C THR A 102 22.21 -5.08 -16.70
N PRO A 103 22.41 -4.66 -17.97
CA PRO A 103 21.61 -3.60 -18.59
C PRO A 103 20.10 -3.85 -18.53
N ASP A 104 19.68 -5.12 -18.64
CA ASP A 104 18.27 -5.54 -18.59
C ASP A 104 17.58 -5.23 -17.25
N TYR A 105 18.36 -4.96 -16.20
CA TYR A 105 17.84 -4.70 -14.87
C TYR A 105 16.94 -3.46 -14.83
N PHE A 106 17.28 -2.44 -15.61
CA PHE A 106 16.50 -1.19 -15.65
C PHE A 106 15.11 -1.42 -16.24
N GLU A 107 15.03 -2.23 -17.29
CA GLU A 107 13.76 -2.64 -17.88
C GLU A 107 13.00 -3.60 -16.97
N ALA A 108 13.67 -4.60 -16.37
CA ALA A 108 13.03 -5.56 -15.48
C ALA A 108 12.40 -4.91 -14.25
N ARG A 109 13.02 -3.83 -13.74
CA ARG A 109 12.59 -3.14 -12.53
C ARG A 109 11.83 -1.84 -12.78
N ASP A 110 11.58 -1.49 -14.04
CA ASP A 110 11.00 -0.18 -14.43
C ASP A 110 11.69 0.97 -13.67
N TRP A 111 13.03 0.98 -13.68
CA TRP A 111 13.80 1.99 -12.95
C TRP A 111 14.49 2.93 -13.93
N ALA A 112 13.95 4.16 -14.00
CA ALA A 112 14.48 5.19 -14.87
C ALA A 112 15.80 5.78 -14.33
N VAL A 113 16.64 6.23 -15.25
CA VAL A 113 17.79 7.09 -14.97
C VAL A 113 17.35 8.51 -15.31
N ILE A 114 17.29 9.39 -14.31
CA ILE A 114 16.79 10.77 -14.48
C ILE A 114 17.85 11.72 -15.01
N ASP A 115 19.10 11.42 -14.74
CA ASP A 115 20.23 12.23 -15.22
C ASP A 115 21.42 11.31 -15.58
N GLY A 116 22.13 11.63 -16.66
CA GLY A 116 23.21 10.81 -17.18
C GLY A 116 22.73 9.65 -18.06
N ARG A 117 23.34 8.48 -17.94
CA ARG A 117 23.06 7.29 -18.75
C ARG A 117 23.00 6.00 -17.94
N PRO A 118 22.23 5.00 -18.38
CA PRO A 118 22.24 3.66 -17.77
C PRO A 118 23.56 2.91 -18.04
N ILE A 119 23.73 1.76 -17.37
CA ILE A 119 24.80 0.81 -17.65
C ILE A 119 24.60 0.22 -19.04
N SER A 120 25.61 0.32 -19.89
CA SER A 120 25.56 -0.27 -21.24
C SER A 120 26.05 -1.73 -21.25
N PRO A 121 25.77 -2.49 -22.31
CA PRO A 121 26.34 -3.82 -22.49
C PRO A 121 27.86 -3.82 -22.46
N GLU A 122 28.51 -2.80 -23.09
CA GLU A 122 29.96 -2.65 -23.13
C GLU A 122 30.54 -2.43 -21.73
N ASP A 123 29.84 -1.65 -20.88
CA ASP A 123 30.24 -1.46 -19.48
C ASP A 123 30.23 -2.78 -18.71
N ASN A 124 29.22 -3.62 -18.98
CA ASN A 124 29.13 -4.92 -18.32
C ASN A 124 30.19 -5.89 -18.84
N ASP A 125 30.38 -6.02 -20.15
CA ASP A 125 31.32 -6.95 -20.77
C ASP A 125 32.78 -6.59 -20.45
N GLY A 126 33.10 -5.30 -20.54
CA GLY A 126 34.43 -4.74 -20.23
C GLY A 126 34.75 -4.64 -18.74
N ALA A 127 33.82 -5.01 -17.85
CA ALA A 127 33.91 -4.74 -16.41
C ALA A 127 34.27 -3.28 -16.13
N GLY A 128 33.50 -2.35 -16.74
CA GLY A 128 33.65 -0.91 -16.65
C GLY A 128 33.55 -0.42 -15.20
N LYS A 129 34.32 0.61 -14.89
CA LYS A 129 34.29 1.24 -13.56
C LYS A 129 33.30 2.39 -13.54
N VAL A 130 32.05 2.11 -13.85
CA VAL A 130 30.93 3.07 -13.85
C VAL A 130 29.95 2.72 -12.74
N ALA A 131 29.27 3.74 -12.20
CA ALA A 131 28.30 3.59 -11.13
C ALA A 131 27.09 4.48 -11.40
N LEU A 132 25.89 3.99 -11.07
CA LEU A 132 24.68 4.81 -10.91
C LEU A 132 24.38 4.90 -9.43
N VAL A 133 23.92 6.08 -9.00
CA VAL A 133 23.69 6.37 -7.59
C VAL A 133 22.22 6.65 -7.37
N GLY A 134 21.63 6.07 -6.32
CA GLY A 134 20.27 6.41 -5.88
C GLY A 134 20.24 7.74 -5.13
N GLN A 135 19.07 8.35 -5.02
CA GLN A 135 18.86 9.69 -4.49
C GLN A 135 19.39 9.88 -3.07
N THR A 136 19.09 8.91 -2.17
CA THR A 136 19.54 8.98 -0.77
C THR A 136 21.05 8.86 -0.66
N THR A 137 21.67 7.95 -1.43
CA THR A 137 23.12 7.83 -1.45
C THR A 137 23.79 9.08 -2.05
N ALA A 138 23.19 9.66 -3.11
CA ALA A 138 23.68 10.87 -3.73
C ALA A 138 23.69 12.04 -2.73
N PHE A 139 22.58 12.25 -2.02
CA PHE A 139 22.47 13.28 -1.00
C PHE A 139 23.49 13.11 0.14
N ASN A 140 23.69 11.88 0.63
CA ASN A 140 24.63 11.63 1.73
C ASN A 140 26.10 11.75 1.34
N LEU A 141 26.46 11.48 0.07
CA LEU A 141 27.85 11.56 -0.40
C LEU A 141 28.22 12.90 -1.02
N PHE A 142 27.28 13.56 -1.70
CA PHE A 142 27.58 14.78 -2.48
C PHE A 142 26.87 16.02 -1.94
N GLY A 143 25.84 15.85 -1.03
CA GLY A 143 25.00 16.98 -0.61
C GLY A 143 24.25 17.57 -1.82
N ASP A 144 24.40 18.87 -2.03
CA ASP A 144 23.80 19.61 -3.15
C ASP A 144 24.69 19.63 -4.42
N ALA A 145 25.86 18.98 -4.38
CA ALA A 145 26.76 18.95 -5.54
C ALA A 145 26.31 17.91 -6.57
N ASP A 146 26.52 18.21 -7.86
CA ASP A 146 26.23 17.29 -8.95
C ASP A 146 27.07 16.00 -8.83
N PRO A 147 26.45 14.83 -8.72
CA PRO A 147 27.15 13.56 -8.64
C PRO A 147 27.75 13.10 -9.97
N LEU A 148 27.28 13.60 -11.13
CA LEU A 148 27.71 13.12 -12.44
C LEU A 148 29.19 13.43 -12.70
N GLY A 149 29.88 12.43 -13.26
CA GLY A 149 31.32 12.55 -13.57
C GLY A 149 32.23 12.45 -12.33
N GLN A 150 31.70 12.46 -11.11
CA GLN A 150 32.49 12.34 -9.89
C GLN A 150 33.02 10.92 -9.71
N ILE A 151 34.18 10.81 -9.05
CA ILE A 151 34.82 9.53 -8.77
C ILE A 151 34.59 9.13 -7.32
N ILE A 152 33.85 8.06 -7.12
CA ILE A 152 33.64 7.43 -5.82
C ILE A 152 34.52 6.18 -5.66
N ARG A 153 34.92 5.88 -4.44
CA ARG A 153 35.67 4.65 -4.14
C ARG A 153 34.81 3.65 -3.42
N ILE A 154 34.55 2.51 -4.10
CA ILE A 154 33.83 1.38 -3.55
C ILE A 154 34.85 0.31 -3.21
N LYS A 155 35.04 -0.01 -1.92
CA LYS A 155 36.02 -0.99 -1.46
C LYS A 155 37.42 -0.78 -2.04
N LYS A 156 37.89 0.48 -2.05
CA LYS A 156 39.18 0.96 -2.60
C LYS A 156 39.27 1.00 -4.14
N VAL A 157 38.25 0.57 -4.88
CA VAL A 157 38.20 0.64 -6.35
C VAL A 157 37.52 1.92 -6.79
N PRO A 158 38.12 2.74 -7.67
CA PRO A 158 37.50 3.95 -8.18
C PRO A 158 36.42 3.60 -9.21
N PHE A 159 35.23 4.25 -9.11
CA PHE A 159 34.13 4.20 -10.05
C PHE A 159 33.73 5.61 -10.41
N THR A 160 33.45 5.88 -11.69
CA THR A 160 32.90 7.15 -12.15
C THR A 160 31.38 7.09 -12.10
N VAL A 161 30.74 8.06 -11.49
CA VAL A 161 29.28 8.18 -11.49
C VAL A 161 28.83 8.63 -12.88
N VAL A 162 28.01 7.80 -13.55
CA VAL A 162 27.54 8.05 -14.92
C VAL A 162 26.05 8.31 -14.99
N GLY A 163 25.31 8.12 -13.89
CA GLY A 163 23.90 8.41 -13.85
C GLY A 163 23.34 8.46 -12.44
N LEU A 164 22.22 9.17 -12.33
CA LEU A 164 21.41 9.33 -11.14
C LEU A 164 20.07 8.61 -11.36
N LEU A 165 19.71 7.76 -10.42
CA LEU A 165 18.47 6.97 -10.49
C LEU A 165 17.25 7.80 -10.08
N ASP A 166 16.12 7.49 -10.67
CA ASP A 166 14.84 8.04 -10.23
C ASP A 166 14.46 7.54 -8.83
N ARG A 167 13.68 8.33 -8.12
CA ARG A 167 13.29 8.05 -6.74
C ARG A 167 12.24 6.94 -6.68
N LYS A 168 12.52 5.88 -5.92
CA LYS A 168 11.57 4.79 -5.64
C LYS A 168 10.99 4.83 -4.22
N GLY A 169 11.61 5.58 -3.32
CA GLY A 169 11.17 5.69 -1.93
C GLY A 169 11.37 4.40 -1.12
N GLN A 170 10.55 4.23 -0.10
CA GLN A 170 10.64 3.06 0.79
C GLN A 170 9.82 1.89 0.25
N ASN A 171 10.35 0.68 0.42
CA ASN A 171 9.61 -0.54 0.12
C ASN A 171 8.58 -0.86 1.24
N SER A 172 7.77 -1.91 1.05
CA SER A 172 6.74 -2.36 2.00
C SER A 172 7.27 -2.73 3.40
N TYR A 173 8.57 -2.92 3.55
CA TYR A 173 9.25 -3.21 4.82
C TYR A 173 9.90 -1.98 5.45
N GLY A 174 9.64 -0.78 4.91
CA GLY A 174 10.23 0.47 5.38
C GLY A 174 11.70 0.69 5.02
N GLN A 175 12.29 -0.18 4.16
CA GLN A 175 13.67 -0.01 3.71
C GLN A 175 13.71 0.99 2.57
N ASP A 176 14.64 1.94 2.65
CA ASP A 176 14.89 2.90 1.59
C ASP A 176 15.52 2.22 0.37
N GLN A 177 14.82 2.27 -0.78
CA GLN A 177 15.31 1.73 -2.04
C GLN A 177 16.30 2.68 -2.73
N ASP A 178 16.28 3.95 -2.36
CA ASP A 178 17.13 4.99 -2.94
C ASP A 178 18.52 5.05 -2.29
N ASP A 179 18.72 4.30 -1.17
CA ASP A 179 20.05 4.11 -0.57
C ASP A 179 20.79 2.94 -1.22
N ILE A 180 21.26 3.18 -2.46
CA ILE A 180 21.84 2.15 -3.31
C ILE A 180 22.86 2.72 -4.32
N ILE A 181 23.79 1.85 -4.72
CA ILE A 181 24.65 2.09 -5.89
C ILE A 181 24.56 0.88 -6.81
N LEU A 182 24.27 1.11 -8.09
CA LEU A 182 24.29 0.12 -9.15
C LEU A 182 25.60 0.20 -9.93
N ILE A 183 26.24 -0.95 -10.12
CA ILE A 183 27.46 -1.09 -10.91
C ILE A 183 27.32 -2.28 -11.89
N PRO A 184 28.10 -2.36 -12.98
CA PRO A 184 28.08 -3.53 -13.86
C PRO A 184 28.32 -4.82 -13.08
N MET A 185 27.53 -5.86 -13.35
CA MET A 185 27.60 -7.13 -12.62
C MET A 185 28.99 -7.76 -12.70
N SER A 186 29.62 -7.68 -13.84
CA SER A 186 31.00 -8.16 -14.04
C SER A 186 32.00 -7.42 -13.15
N SER A 187 31.84 -6.09 -12.98
CA SER A 187 32.67 -5.28 -12.07
C SER A 187 32.38 -5.59 -10.61
N ALA A 188 31.12 -5.78 -10.25
CA ALA A 188 30.73 -6.19 -8.90
C ALA A 188 31.41 -7.51 -8.51
N LYS A 189 31.32 -8.52 -9.35
CA LYS A 189 31.93 -9.84 -9.11
C LYS A 189 33.45 -9.84 -9.12
N LYS A 190 34.06 -9.12 -10.06
CA LYS A 190 35.52 -9.13 -10.23
C LYS A 190 36.27 -8.22 -9.25
N LYS A 191 35.67 -7.10 -8.85
CA LYS A 191 36.40 -6.00 -8.18
C LYS A 191 35.88 -5.61 -6.80
N VAL A 192 34.57 -5.85 -6.49
CA VAL A 192 33.95 -5.32 -5.29
C VAL A 192 33.47 -6.43 -4.35
N LEU A 193 32.51 -7.25 -4.77
CA LEU A 193 31.86 -8.24 -3.92
C LEU A 193 32.63 -9.56 -3.87
N GLY A 194 33.42 -9.82 -4.91
CA GLY A 194 34.09 -11.11 -5.10
C GLY A 194 33.23 -12.12 -5.83
N LYS A 195 33.84 -13.20 -6.25
CA LYS A 195 33.15 -14.34 -6.85
C LYS A 195 32.90 -15.41 -5.77
N SER A 196 31.79 -16.11 -5.89
CA SER A 196 31.61 -17.33 -5.11
C SER A 196 32.73 -18.33 -5.45
N ASN A 197 33.36 -18.89 -4.44
CA ASN A 197 34.42 -19.89 -4.65
C ASN A 197 33.88 -21.20 -5.27
N SER A 198 32.58 -21.49 -5.04
CA SER A 198 31.92 -22.70 -5.55
C SER A 198 31.44 -22.54 -6.98
N ASN A 199 30.90 -21.38 -7.35
CA ASN A 199 30.39 -21.11 -8.70
C ASN A 199 30.56 -19.62 -9.06
N PRO A 200 31.46 -19.27 -9.98
CA PRO A 200 31.70 -17.89 -10.41
C PRO A 200 30.52 -17.24 -11.11
N ARG A 201 29.59 -18.03 -11.67
CA ARG A 201 28.36 -17.54 -12.33
C ARG A 201 27.18 -17.41 -11.38
N ALA A 202 27.31 -17.84 -10.14
CA ALA A 202 26.24 -17.74 -9.17
C ALA A 202 25.81 -16.28 -8.95
N VAL A 203 24.50 -16.09 -8.75
CA VAL A 203 23.85 -14.79 -8.48
C VAL A 203 22.96 -14.88 -7.27
N GLY A 204 22.70 -13.74 -6.63
CA GLY A 204 21.85 -13.67 -5.44
C GLY A 204 20.36 -13.73 -5.77
N SER A 205 19.99 -13.11 -6.89
CA SER A 205 18.60 -13.08 -7.37
C SER A 205 18.53 -12.82 -8.86
N ILE A 206 17.35 -13.13 -9.43
CA ILE A 206 17.00 -12.83 -10.81
C ILE A 206 15.68 -12.05 -10.78
N SER A 207 15.65 -10.86 -11.36
CA SER A 207 14.44 -10.07 -11.58
C SER A 207 13.88 -10.40 -12.96
N ILE A 208 12.64 -10.84 -13.04
CA ILE A 208 12.00 -11.31 -14.27
C ILE A 208 10.75 -10.49 -14.50
N LYS A 209 10.69 -9.79 -15.63
CA LYS A 209 9.51 -9.06 -16.07
C LYS A 209 8.69 -9.93 -16.99
N ILE A 210 7.43 -10.11 -16.68
CA ILE A 210 6.47 -10.84 -17.51
C ILE A 210 5.79 -9.85 -18.43
N ARG A 211 5.48 -10.29 -19.66
CA ARG A 211 4.80 -9.48 -20.66
C ARG A 211 3.40 -9.09 -20.17
N PRO A 212 2.94 -7.87 -20.47
CA PRO A 212 1.59 -7.46 -20.11
C PRO A 212 0.54 -8.39 -20.75
N GLY A 213 -0.44 -8.82 -19.93
CA GLY A 213 -1.53 -9.70 -20.37
C GLY A 213 -1.26 -11.20 -20.22
N GLU A 214 -0.05 -11.61 -19.90
CA GLU A 214 0.27 -13.00 -19.56
C GLU A 214 -0.12 -13.34 -18.11
N ASP A 215 -0.44 -14.60 -17.87
CA ASP A 215 -0.79 -15.07 -16.51
C ASP A 215 0.47 -15.21 -15.64
N MET A 216 0.49 -14.46 -14.55
CA MET A 216 1.61 -14.43 -13.62
C MET A 216 1.80 -15.73 -12.87
N GLY A 217 0.70 -16.43 -12.55
CA GLY A 217 0.74 -17.73 -11.85
C GLY A 217 1.27 -18.83 -12.75
N GLU A 218 0.83 -18.86 -14.02
CA GLU A 218 1.36 -19.79 -15.01
C GLU A 218 2.84 -19.53 -15.30
N ALA A 219 3.23 -18.27 -15.45
CA ALA A 219 4.64 -17.89 -15.63
C ALA A 219 5.50 -18.30 -14.43
N GLU A 220 5.02 -18.13 -13.20
CA GLU A 220 5.71 -18.59 -11.98
C GLU A 220 5.91 -20.10 -12.00
N ASN A 221 4.88 -20.87 -12.36
CA ASN A 221 4.97 -22.32 -12.45
C ASN A 221 5.99 -22.78 -13.50
N GLN A 222 5.97 -22.18 -14.69
CA GLN A 222 6.93 -22.45 -15.75
C GLN A 222 8.37 -22.14 -15.32
N ILE A 223 8.59 -21.00 -14.65
CA ILE A 223 9.90 -20.65 -14.09
C ILE A 223 10.35 -21.69 -13.07
N ARG A 224 9.46 -22.11 -12.17
CA ARG A 224 9.75 -23.11 -11.14
C ARG A 224 10.11 -24.46 -11.76
N GLU A 225 9.33 -24.93 -12.72
CA GLU A 225 9.61 -26.20 -13.42
C GLU A 225 10.92 -26.16 -14.18
N LEU A 226 11.19 -25.10 -14.92
CA LEU A 226 12.45 -24.92 -15.63
C LEU A 226 13.66 -24.97 -14.69
N LEU A 227 13.59 -24.23 -13.57
CA LEU A 227 14.68 -24.22 -12.59
C LEU A 227 14.86 -25.59 -11.92
N ARG A 228 13.77 -26.28 -11.53
CA ARG A 228 13.83 -27.65 -10.99
C ARG A 228 14.50 -28.60 -11.96
N GLN A 229 14.17 -28.54 -13.25
CA GLN A 229 14.79 -29.35 -14.30
C GLN A 229 16.28 -29.04 -14.45
N ARG A 230 16.67 -27.78 -14.49
CA ARG A 230 18.07 -27.34 -14.63
C ARG A 230 18.93 -27.68 -13.42
N HIS A 231 18.38 -27.57 -12.23
CA HIS A 231 19.03 -27.94 -10.97
C HIS A 231 18.95 -29.44 -10.69
N ARG A 232 18.28 -30.25 -11.57
CA ARG A 232 18.11 -31.70 -11.44
C ARG A 232 17.48 -32.14 -10.13
N LEU A 233 16.53 -31.33 -9.63
CA LEU A 233 15.82 -31.62 -8.39
C LEU A 233 14.82 -32.77 -8.61
N GLN A 234 14.83 -33.75 -7.70
CA GLN A 234 13.84 -34.83 -7.73
C GLN A 234 12.46 -34.36 -7.30
N PRO A 235 11.36 -35.02 -7.70
CA PRO A 235 10.00 -34.59 -7.34
C PRO A 235 9.76 -34.43 -5.83
N TYR A 236 10.47 -35.20 -5.00
CA TYR A 236 10.37 -35.16 -3.54
C TYR A 236 11.37 -34.19 -2.86
N GLN A 237 12.23 -33.56 -3.61
CA GLN A 237 13.20 -32.60 -3.09
C GLN A 237 12.57 -31.20 -3.03
N ASP A 238 12.83 -30.50 -1.95
CA ASP A 238 12.48 -29.08 -1.83
C ASP A 238 13.28 -28.26 -2.85
N ASP A 239 12.69 -27.12 -3.26
CA ASP A 239 13.38 -26.19 -4.15
C ASP A 239 14.59 -25.56 -3.42
N ASP A 240 15.69 -25.45 -4.13
CA ASP A 240 16.91 -24.77 -3.67
C ASP A 240 16.91 -23.27 -4.08
N PHE A 241 15.76 -22.77 -4.49
CA PHE A 241 15.45 -21.37 -4.83
C PHE A 241 14.06 -20.99 -4.34
N TRP A 242 13.76 -19.70 -4.35
CA TRP A 242 12.44 -19.16 -4.03
C TRP A 242 11.94 -18.33 -5.20
N VAL A 243 10.77 -18.63 -5.70
CA VAL A 243 10.06 -17.80 -6.70
C VAL A 243 9.02 -16.97 -5.96
N ARG A 244 9.07 -15.68 -6.13
CA ARG A 244 8.11 -14.74 -5.52
C ARG A 244 7.46 -13.91 -6.60
N ASN A 245 6.18 -14.08 -6.73
CA ASN A 245 5.32 -13.20 -7.50
C ASN A 245 5.00 -11.97 -6.64
N LEU A 246 5.54 -10.83 -7.02
CA LEU A 246 5.37 -9.61 -6.24
C LEU A 246 3.95 -9.07 -6.34
N SER A 247 3.27 -9.28 -7.47
CA SER A 247 1.87 -8.89 -7.66
C SER A 247 0.93 -9.65 -6.72
N GLU A 248 1.18 -10.93 -6.44
CA GLU A 248 0.39 -11.74 -5.50
C GLU A 248 0.54 -11.26 -4.06
N VAL A 249 1.77 -10.93 -3.65
CA VAL A 249 2.04 -10.36 -2.31
C VAL A 249 1.24 -9.07 -2.12
N LEU A 250 1.22 -8.22 -3.14
CA LEU A 250 0.52 -6.93 -3.08
C LEU A 250 -1.00 -7.10 -3.14
N GLN A 251 -1.52 -8.04 -3.93
CA GLN A 251 -2.94 -8.39 -3.93
C GLN A 251 -3.41 -8.89 -2.56
N THR A 252 -2.66 -9.79 -1.93
CA THR A 252 -2.94 -10.27 -0.57
C THR A 252 -2.97 -9.12 0.44
N GLN A 253 -2.04 -8.17 0.33
CA GLN A 253 -2.01 -6.99 1.18
C GLN A 253 -3.22 -6.07 0.94
N GLU A 254 -3.63 -5.89 -0.33
CA GLU A 254 -4.81 -5.13 -0.70
C GLU A 254 -6.09 -5.77 -0.15
N GLU A 255 -6.25 -7.08 -0.29
CA GLU A 255 -7.38 -7.83 0.25
C GLU A 255 -7.44 -7.73 1.78
N SER A 256 -6.31 -7.86 2.46
CA SER A 256 -6.22 -7.68 3.91
C SER A 256 -6.66 -6.25 4.32
N SER A 257 -6.22 -5.23 3.58
CA SER A 257 -6.62 -3.84 3.83
C SER A 257 -8.11 -3.61 3.60
N LYS A 258 -8.70 -4.25 2.57
CA LYS A 258 -10.16 -4.22 2.32
C LYS A 258 -10.95 -4.84 3.48
N VAL A 259 -10.52 -6.00 3.97
CA VAL A 259 -11.17 -6.66 5.12
C VAL A 259 -11.13 -5.77 6.35
N MET A 260 -9.99 -5.15 6.66
CA MET A 260 -9.87 -4.18 7.76
C MET A 260 -10.82 -2.98 7.58
N THR A 261 -10.91 -2.44 6.37
CA THR A 261 -11.83 -1.33 6.05
C THR A 261 -13.29 -1.75 6.27
N TYR A 262 -13.68 -2.96 5.88
CA TYR A 262 -15.04 -3.47 6.12
C TYR A 262 -15.35 -3.67 7.60
N LEU A 263 -14.41 -4.20 8.38
CA LEU A 263 -14.57 -4.35 9.83
C LEU A 263 -14.76 -2.99 10.51
N LEU A 264 -13.95 -2.01 10.15
CA LEU A 264 -14.06 -0.66 10.69
C LEU A 264 -15.39 0.01 10.28
N ALA A 265 -15.84 -0.17 9.04
CA ALA A 265 -17.13 0.31 8.57
C ALA A 265 -18.30 -0.34 9.33
N ALA A 266 -18.20 -1.63 9.65
CA ALA A 266 -19.21 -2.32 10.46
C ALA A 266 -19.29 -1.74 11.88
N ILE A 267 -18.15 -1.52 12.55
CA ILE A 267 -18.10 -0.89 13.89
C ILE A 267 -18.71 0.53 13.84
N ALA A 268 -18.38 1.31 12.84
CA ALA A 268 -18.93 2.65 12.66
C ALA A 268 -20.44 2.61 12.41
N SER A 269 -20.94 1.63 11.65
CA SER A 269 -22.39 1.43 11.43
C SER A 269 -23.13 1.11 12.74
N VAL A 270 -22.55 0.28 13.60
CA VAL A 270 -23.11 0.02 14.93
C VAL A 270 -23.14 1.30 15.77
N SER A 271 -22.08 2.10 15.76
CA SER A 271 -22.05 3.39 16.47
C SER A 271 -23.13 4.35 15.97
N LEU A 272 -23.39 4.35 14.68
CA LEU A 272 -24.44 5.17 14.08
C LEU A 272 -25.85 4.70 14.46
N LEU A 273 -26.06 3.37 14.54
CA LEU A 273 -27.32 2.79 15.05
C LEU A 273 -27.58 3.20 16.50
N VAL A 274 -26.56 3.13 17.36
CA VAL A 274 -26.65 3.60 18.76
C VAL A 274 -26.98 5.10 18.82
N GLY A 275 -26.37 5.92 17.96
CA GLY A 275 -26.70 7.33 17.80
C GLY A 275 -28.16 7.55 17.38
N GLY A 276 -28.69 6.75 16.46
CA GLY A 276 -30.07 6.76 16.02
C GLY A 276 -31.06 6.40 17.15
N ILE A 277 -30.75 5.37 17.95
CA ILE A 277 -31.54 5.04 19.16
C ILE A 277 -31.56 6.23 20.12
N GLY A 278 -30.45 6.94 20.26
CA GLY A 278 -30.37 8.18 21.04
C GLY A 278 -31.32 9.26 20.53
N ILE A 279 -31.47 9.46 19.21
CA ILE A 279 -32.46 10.36 18.63
C ILE A 279 -33.88 9.88 18.93
N MET A 280 -34.16 8.61 18.73
CA MET A 280 -35.47 8.03 19.02
C MET A 280 -35.90 8.29 20.47
N ASN A 281 -35.00 8.09 21.43
CA ASN A 281 -35.28 8.29 22.84
C ASN A 281 -35.56 9.79 23.16
N ILE A 282 -34.75 10.72 22.61
CA ILE A 282 -34.94 12.14 22.79
C ILE A 282 -36.31 12.56 22.19
N MET A 283 -36.62 12.07 21.00
CA MET A 283 -37.91 12.36 20.35
C MET A 283 -39.10 11.79 21.12
N LEU A 284 -38.98 10.60 21.72
CA LEU A 284 -40.04 10.03 22.56
C LEU A 284 -40.30 10.90 23.79
N VAL A 285 -39.25 11.40 24.45
CA VAL A 285 -39.36 12.32 25.58
C VAL A 285 -40.01 13.64 25.10
N SER A 286 -39.54 14.20 23.99
CA SER A 286 -40.12 15.43 23.42
C SER A 286 -41.60 15.30 23.08
N VAL A 287 -42.03 14.16 22.53
CA VAL A 287 -43.45 13.89 22.28
C VAL A 287 -44.25 13.84 23.59
N THR A 288 -43.68 13.21 24.64
CA THR A 288 -44.35 13.11 25.94
C THR A 288 -44.48 14.50 26.59
N GLU A 289 -43.41 15.30 26.60
CA GLU A 289 -43.45 16.67 27.16
C GLU A 289 -44.40 17.59 26.41
N ARG A 290 -44.57 17.39 25.08
CA ARG A 290 -45.45 18.21 24.23
C ARG A 290 -46.83 17.58 23.98
N THR A 291 -47.21 16.54 24.73
CA THR A 291 -48.49 15.81 24.54
C THR A 291 -49.68 16.74 24.52
N ARG A 292 -49.78 17.69 25.47
CA ARG A 292 -50.87 18.67 25.56
C ARG A 292 -50.88 19.63 24.38
N GLU A 293 -49.73 20.08 23.91
CA GLU A 293 -49.60 20.96 22.73
C GLU A 293 -50.05 20.23 21.46
N ILE A 294 -49.65 18.95 21.28
CA ILE A 294 -50.08 18.12 20.16
C ILE A 294 -51.58 17.91 20.20
N GLY A 295 -52.16 17.62 21.39
CA GLY A 295 -53.61 17.50 21.59
C GLY A 295 -54.38 18.78 21.22
N LEU A 296 -53.86 19.94 21.60
CA LEU A 296 -54.45 21.22 21.23
C LEU A 296 -54.44 21.44 19.72
N ARG A 297 -53.34 21.18 19.03
CA ARG A 297 -53.24 21.29 17.57
C ARG A 297 -54.26 20.37 16.86
N MET A 298 -54.38 19.15 17.32
CA MET A 298 -55.33 18.18 16.75
C MET A 298 -56.79 18.57 17.05
N ALA A 299 -57.08 19.13 18.22
CA ALA A 299 -58.42 19.65 18.58
C ALA A 299 -58.85 20.84 17.71
N VAL A 300 -57.89 21.67 17.25
CA VAL A 300 -58.12 22.80 16.32
C VAL A 300 -58.15 22.38 14.85
N GLY A 301 -57.95 21.07 14.55
CA GLY A 301 -58.10 20.51 13.20
C GLY A 301 -56.83 20.06 12.48
N ALA A 302 -55.67 20.02 13.15
CA ALA A 302 -54.45 19.43 12.56
C ALA A 302 -54.67 17.93 12.35
N ARG A 303 -54.26 17.45 11.17
CA ARG A 303 -54.33 16.03 10.82
C ARG A 303 -53.12 15.29 11.38
N GLY A 304 -53.26 14.02 11.72
CA GLY A 304 -52.14 13.20 12.19
C GLY A 304 -50.93 13.20 11.24
N ARG A 305 -51.15 13.32 9.92
CA ARG A 305 -50.02 13.45 8.93
C ARG A 305 -49.23 14.73 9.10
N ASP A 306 -49.85 15.82 9.57
CA ASP A 306 -49.17 17.09 9.75
C ASP A 306 -48.28 17.05 10.98
N ILE A 307 -48.76 16.40 12.05
CA ILE A 307 -47.97 16.08 13.27
C ILE A 307 -46.81 15.13 12.94
N LEU A 308 -47.09 14.05 12.18
CA LEU A 308 -46.06 13.13 11.74
C LEU A 308 -44.98 13.84 10.94
N GLY A 309 -45.36 14.67 9.97
CA GLY A 309 -44.42 15.43 9.16
C GLY A 309 -43.55 16.37 10.00
N GLN A 310 -44.16 17.08 10.97
CA GLN A 310 -43.42 17.99 11.85
C GLN A 310 -42.33 17.27 12.65
N PHE A 311 -42.68 16.20 13.36
CA PHE A 311 -41.72 15.46 14.17
C PHE A 311 -40.68 14.72 13.33
N LEU A 312 -41.06 14.25 12.13
CA LEU A 312 -40.10 13.63 11.21
C LEU A 312 -39.08 14.63 10.68
N ILE A 313 -39.54 15.83 10.30
CA ILE A 313 -38.64 16.93 9.88
C ILE A 313 -37.71 17.32 11.03
N GLU A 314 -38.20 17.40 12.26
CA GLU A 314 -37.38 17.70 13.45
C GLU A 314 -36.29 16.64 13.64
N ALA A 315 -36.60 15.33 13.55
CA ALA A 315 -35.66 14.25 13.66
C ALA A 315 -34.58 14.25 12.53
N VAL A 316 -35.04 14.46 11.29
CA VAL A 316 -34.15 14.56 10.12
C VAL A 316 -33.24 15.78 10.23
N THR A 317 -33.75 16.92 10.64
CA THR A 317 -32.95 18.14 10.83
C THR A 317 -31.87 17.94 11.89
N LEU A 318 -32.20 17.32 13.03
CA LEU A 318 -31.25 16.98 14.08
C LEU A 318 -30.17 16.04 13.58
N SER A 319 -30.53 15.02 12.77
CA SER A 319 -29.55 14.06 12.24
C SER A 319 -28.69 14.68 11.15
N LEU A 320 -29.22 15.58 10.30
CA LEU A 320 -28.44 16.28 9.28
C LEU A 320 -27.43 17.26 9.90
N ILE A 321 -27.85 18.02 10.93
CA ILE A 321 -26.93 18.90 11.68
C ILE A 321 -25.83 18.05 12.33
N GLY A 322 -26.20 16.96 13.00
CA GLY A 322 -25.25 16.02 13.56
C GLY A 322 -24.31 15.42 12.51
N GLY A 323 -24.85 15.09 11.32
CA GLY A 323 -24.09 14.62 10.18
C GLY A 323 -23.09 15.65 9.65
N LEU A 324 -23.49 16.91 9.48
CA LEU A 324 -22.60 18.00 9.03
C LEU A 324 -21.46 18.24 10.02
N VAL A 325 -21.76 18.31 11.31
CA VAL A 325 -20.74 18.46 12.36
C VAL A 325 -19.84 17.23 12.39
N GLY A 326 -20.40 16.02 12.20
CA GLY A 326 -19.65 14.77 12.09
C GLY A 326 -18.72 14.74 10.88
N ILE A 327 -19.18 15.26 9.72
CA ILE A 327 -18.33 15.42 8.53
C ILE A 327 -17.15 16.34 8.82
N ALA A 328 -17.42 17.51 9.41
CA ALA A 328 -16.36 18.46 9.76
C ALA A 328 -15.34 17.85 10.76
N ALA A 329 -15.83 17.14 11.78
CA ALA A 329 -15.00 16.44 12.75
C ALA A 329 -14.20 15.30 12.11
N GLY A 330 -14.80 14.56 11.18
CA GLY A 330 -14.14 13.47 10.44
C GLY A 330 -13.05 13.96 9.50
N LEU A 331 -13.28 15.06 8.79
CA LEU A 331 -12.28 15.71 7.95
C LEU A 331 -11.10 16.23 8.79
N GLY A 332 -11.40 16.93 9.89
CA GLY A 332 -10.38 17.42 10.81
C GLY A 332 -9.59 16.27 11.46
N GLY A 333 -10.25 15.15 11.79
CA GLY A 333 -9.60 13.95 12.31
C GLY A 333 -8.69 13.29 11.29
N ALA A 334 -9.11 13.19 10.02
CA ALA A 334 -8.28 12.66 8.93
C ALA A 334 -7.04 13.53 8.70
N GLU A 335 -7.20 14.86 8.70
CA GLU A 335 -6.08 15.79 8.54
C GLU A 335 -5.11 15.76 9.73
N ALA A 336 -5.63 15.65 10.95
CA ALA A 336 -4.82 15.50 12.16
C ALA A 336 -4.00 14.21 12.12
N LEU A 337 -4.60 13.08 11.70
CA LEU A 337 -3.87 11.82 11.53
C LEU A 337 -2.78 11.93 10.45
N SER A 338 -3.06 12.64 9.35
CA SER A 338 -2.07 12.89 8.32
C SER A 338 -0.88 13.71 8.83
N TYR A 339 -1.16 14.72 9.68
CA TYR A 339 -0.13 15.61 10.20
C TYR A 339 0.69 14.99 11.33
N PHE A 340 0.04 14.35 12.32
CA PHE A 340 0.72 13.84 13.52
C PHE A 340 1.26 12.42 13.38
N ALA A 341 0.56 11.57 12.60
CA ALA A 341 0.94 10.17 12.44
C ALA A 341 1.62 9.88 11.09
N GLU A 342 1.76 10.90 10.23
CA GLU A 342 2.30 10.79 8.87
C GLU A 342 1.55 9.74 8.02
N TRP A 343 0.28 9.48 8.36
CA TRP A 343 -0.56 8.57 7.60
C TRP A 343 -1.18 9.30 6.43
N ARG A 344 -0.97 8.77 5.24
CA ARG A 344 -1.63 9.30 4.07
C ARG A 344 -3.13 9.04 4.16
N THR A 345 -3.93 10.08 4.17
CA THR A 345 -5.39 10.01 4.16
C THR A 345 -5.91 10.55 2.84
N LEU A 346 -6.86 9.82 2.23
CA LEU A 346 -7.53 10.26 1.02
C LEU A 346 -9.04 10.33 1.26
N VAL A 347 -9.57 11.53 1.29
CA VAL A 347 -11.01 11.75 1.45
C VAL A 347 -11.66 11.70 0.08
N ALA A 348 -12.41 10.63 -0.19
CA ALA A 348 -13.21 10.52 -1.41
C ALA A 348 -14.52 11.32 -1.26
N PRO A 349 -14.91 12.20 -2.22
CA PRO A 349 -16.18 12.93 -2.17
C PRO A 349 -17.39 11.99 -2.06
N ALA A 350 -17.33 10.81 -2.63
CA ALA A 350 -18.36 9.77 -2.51
C ALA A 350 -18.57 9.30 -1.07
N ALA A 351 -17.51 9.23 -0.25
CA ALA A 351 -17.63 8.86 1.16
C ALA A 351 -18.40 9.93 1.97
N ILE A 352 -18.18 11.21 1.67
CA ILE A 352 -18.92 12.32 2.29
C ILE A 352 -20.40 12.23 1.93
N ALA A 353 -20.72 12.03 0.65
CA ALA A 353 -22.10 11.91 0.17
C ALA A 353 -22.82 10.70 0.80
N LEU A 354 -22.13 9.56 0.90
CA LEU A 354 -22.65 8.36 1.57
C LEU A 354 -22.90 8.59 3.06
N ALA A 355 -21.98 9.21 3.77
CA ALA A 355 -22.10 9.49 5.19
C ALA A 355 -23.26 10.45 5.47
N PHE A 356 -23.44 11.49 4.64
CA PHE A 356 -24.56 12.42 4.71
C PHE A 356 -25.91 11.74 4.43
N GLY A 357 -25.98 10.95 3.36
CA GLY A 357 -27.18 10.17 3.01
C GLY A 357 -27.56 9.16 4.11
N PHE A 358 -26.56 8.52 4.71
CA PHE A 358 -26.77 7.58 5.81
C PHE A 358 -27.27 8.30 7.08
N ALA A 359 -26.74 9.49 7.41
CA ALA A 359 -27.23 10.30 8.52
C ALA A 359 -28.70 10.69 8.31
N ALA A 360 -29.09 11.06 7.09
CA ALA A 360 -30.48 11.34 6.75
C ALA A 360 -31.37 10.10 6.92
N ALA A 361 -30.94 8.95 6.43
CA ALA A 361 -31.66 7.68 6.55
C ALA A 361 -31.89 7.28 8.02
N VAL A 362 -30.87 7.44 8.87
CA VAL A 362 -30.96 7.21 10.32
C VAL A 362 -31.98 8.14 10.96
N GLY A 363 -31.98 9.43 10.59
CA GLY A 363 -32.98 10.41 11.06
C GLY A 363 -34.41 10.01 10.70
N VAL A 364 -34.63 9.58 9.48
CA VAL A 364 -35.93 9.10 9.01
C VAL A 364 -36.36 7.85 9.75
N PHE A 365 -35.47 6.84 9.82
CA PHE A 365 -35.79 5.53 10.39
C PHE A 365 -36.09 5.61 11.89
N PHE A 366 -35.20 6.24 12.65
CA PHE A 366 -35.39 6.35 14.10
C PHE A 366 -36.35 7.47 14.52
N GLY A 367 -36.58 8.47 13.68
CA GLY A 367 -37.56 9.52 13.89
C GLY A 367 -39.01 9.09 13.58
N PHE A 368 -39.17 8.08 12.69
CA PHE A 368 -40.50 7.66 12.26
C PHE A 368 -41.36 7.08 13.37
N TYR A 369 -40.78 6.23 14.26
CA TYR A 369 -41.57 5.60 15.34
C TYR A 369 -42.12 6.65 16.34
N PRO A 370 -41.33 7.59 16.92
CA PRO A 370 -41.82 8.67 17.76
C PRO A 370 -42.87 9.58 17.05
N ALA A 371 -42.57 9.95 15.81
CA ALA A 371 -43.47 10.80 15.03
C ALA A 371 -44.82 10.13 14.78
N ARG A 372 -44.83 8.82 14.48
CA ARG A 372 -46.08 8.07 14.34
C ARG A 372 -46.83 7.92 15.66
N LYS A 373 -46.14 7.80 16.80
CA LYS A 373 -46.76 7.77 18.12
C LYS A 373 -47.44 9.09 18.43
N ALA A 374 -46.78 10.22 18.16
CA ALA A 374 -47.35 11.56 18.29
C ALA A 374 -48.58 11.75 17.40
N ALA A 375 -48.54 11.30 16.15
CA ALA A 375 -49.63 11.42 15.18
C ALA A 375 -50.91 10.62 15.53
N ARG A 376 -50.80 9.65 16.46
CA ARG A 376 -51.88 8.77 16.88
C ARG A 376 -52.42 9.07 18.28
N LEU A 377 -52.02 10.17 18.90
CA LEU A 377 -52.55 10.62 20.19
C LEU A 377 -54.04 10.98 20.06
N ASP A 378 -54.83 10.56 21.03
CA ASP A 378 -56.22 11.00 21.15
C ASP A 378 -56.24 12.43 21.70
N PRO A 379 -56.84 13.42 21.00
CA PRO A 379 -56.91 14.82 21.44
C PRO A 379 -57.51 14.98 22.85
N ILE A 380 -58.51 14.17 23.20
CA ILE A 380 -59.22 14.27 24.49
C ILE A 380 -58.31 13.77 25.62
N GLU A 381 -57.63 12.62 25.40
CA GLU A 381 -56.69 12.09 26.38
C GLU A 381 -55.46 12.97 26.52
N ALA A 382 -54.96 13.50 25.40
CA ALA A 382 -53.79 14.38 25.39
C ALA A 382 -54.01 15.68 26.15
N LEU A 383 -55.24 16.23 26.16
CA LEU A 383 -55.60 17.44 26.92
C LEU A 383 -55.81 17.18 28.41
N ARG A 384 -56.06 15.93 28.81
CA ARG A 384 -56.20 15.49 30.21
C ARG A 384 -54.87 15.15 30.88
N TYR A 385 -53.81 15.09 30.11
CA TYR A 385 -52.48 14.75 30.61
C TYR A 385 -51.95 15.94 31.46
N GLU A 386 -51.73 15.70 32.76
CA GLU A 386 -51.06 16.62 33.67
C GLU A 386 -49.54 16.53 33.59
#